data_fea9e0419a8ff90500a635d4c3481cd1
#
_entry.id   fea9e0419a8ff90500a635d4c3481cd1
#
_cell.length_a   1.000
_cell.length_b   1.000
_cell.length_c   1.000
_cell.angle_alpha   90.00
_cell.angle_beta   90.00
_cell.angle_gamma   90.00
#
_symmetry.space_group_name_H-M   'P 1'
#
loop_
_entity.id
_entity.type
_entity.pdbx_description
1 polymer ?
#
loop_
_entity_poly.entity_id
_entity_poly.type
_entity_poly.pdbx_seq_one_letter_code
_entity_poly.pdbx_strand_id
1 'polypeptide(L)'
;MLVSAKCTNCGANIEVDKQKEAGICQHCGSAFIVEKAINNFITNNVYNINNATFKIEKPIDKTVKINFPVWEGQMFFNKCFVYNNETGALIATCQQGETASFSLQKDTEIMIKMQGCFGKPKDIMSPGDRYKVGFRGFGKIYLAKVDGVV
;
A
#
# COMPACT_ATOMS: atom_id res chain seq x y z
N MET A 1 -0.86 -3.98 -36.89
CA MET A 1 -1.69 -5.09 -36.37
C MET A 1 -2.84 -4.50 -35.57
N LEU A 2 -4.07 -4.70 -36.02
CA LEU A 2 -5.25 -4.19 -35.33
C LEU A 2 -5.60 -5.02 -34.11
N VAL A 3 -5.95 -4.38 -33.01
CA VAL A 3 -6.38 -4.98 -31.76
C VAL A 3 -7.62 -4.28 -31.24
N SER A 4 -8.45 -5.03 -30.54
CA SER A 4 -9.65 -4.47 -29.92
C SER A 4 -9.25 -3.57 -28.73
N ALA A 5 -9.93 -2.43 -28.63
CA ALA A 5 -9.70 -1.43 -27.61
C ALA A 5 -11.02 -0.77 -27.22
N LYS A 6 -11.01 -0.01 -26.12
CA LYS A 6 -12.16 0.77 -25.67
C LYS A 6 -11.81 2.24 -25.60
N CYS A 7 -12.61 3.09 -26.22
CA CYS A 7 -12.41 4.53 -26.14
C CYS A 7 -12.43 4.99 -24.67
N THR A 8 -11.40 5.70 -24.25
CA THR A 8 -11.27 6.18 -22.87
C THR A 8 -12.26 7.29 -22.52
N ASN A 9 -12.85 7.94 -23.53
CA ASN A 9 -13.80 9.02 -23.34
C ASN A 9 -15.28 8.57 -23.38
N CYS A 10 -15.70 7.80 -24.41
CA CYS A 10 -17.09 7.41 -24.57
C CYS A 10 -17.36 5.92 -24.29
N GLY A 11 -16.34 5.11 -24.02
CA GLY A 11 -16.46 3.68 -23.75
C GLY A 11 -16.79 2.79 -24.96
N ALA A 12 -16.90 3.35 -26.17
CA ALA A 12 -17.19 2.56 -27.37
C ALA A 12 -16.06 1.59 -27.70
N ASN A 13 -16.44 0.40 -28.21
CA ASN A 13 -15.46 -0.55 -28.72
C ASN A 13 -14.91 -0.05 -30.06
N ILE A 14 -13.62 -0.06 -30.20
CA ILE A 14 -12.87 0.40 -31.37
C ILE A 14 -11.76 -0.58 -31.72
N GLU A 15 -11.33 -0.56 -32.97
CA GLU A 15 -10.12 -1.26 -33.40
C GLU A 15 -8.98 -0.26 -33.58
N VAL A 16 -7.84 -0.56 -33.02
CA VAL A 16 -6.66 0.31 -33.05
C VAL A 16 -5.43 -0.44 -33.53
N ASP A 17 -4.57 0.27 -34.23
CA ASP A 17 -3.27 -0.28 -34.59
C ASP A 17 -2.31 -0.15 -33.42
N LYS A 18 -1.86 -1.29 -32.89
CA LYS A 18 -0.96 -1.37 -31.74
C LYS A 18 0.38 -0.66 -31.95
N GLN A 19 0.76 -0.41 -33.21
CA GLN A 19 2.02 0.28 -33.53
C GLN A 19 1.89 1.81 -33.50
N LYS A 20 0.66 2.35 -33.37
CA LYS A 20 0.40 3.77 -33.26
C LYS A 20 0.34 4.19 -31.77
N GLU A 21 0.88 5.35 -31.46
CA GLU A 21 0.83 5.90 -30.09
C GLU A 21 -0.52 6.53 -29.76
N ALA A 22 -1.19 7.11 -30.76
CA ALA A 22 -2.46 7.80 -30.59
C ALA A 22 -3.43 7.52 -31.74
N GLY A 23 -4.73 7.71 -31.49
CA GLY A 23 -5.80 7.58 -32.46
C GLY A 23 -6.96 8.54 -32.17
N ILE A 24 -7.92 8.59 -33.10
CA ILE A 24 -9.16 9.33 -32.96
C ILE A 24 -10.31 8.35 -32.93
N CYS A 25 -11.18 8.45 -31.94
CA CYS A 25 -12.37 7.63 -31.83
C CYS A 25 -13.39 7.99 -32.92
N GLN A 26 -13.77 7.02 -33.73
CA GLN A 26 -14.79 7.23 -34.81
C GLN A 26 -16.16 7.50 -34.26
N HIS A 27 -16.48 7.15 -32.99
CA HIS A 27 -17.77 7.37 -32.39
C HIS A 27 -17.94 8.75 -31.77
N CYS A 28 -16.95 9.28 -31.11
CA CYS A 28 -17.07 10.56 -30.38
C CYS A 28 -16.08 11.66 -30.84
N GLY A 29 -15.19 11.35 -31.80
CA GLY A 29 -14.21 12.29 -32.32
C GLY A 29 -13.05 12.63 -31.38
N SER A 30 -13.03 12.07 -30.16
CA SER A 30 -11.98 12.37 -29.19
C SER A 30 -10.68 11.64 -29.51
N ALA A 31 -9.54 12.35 -29.35
CA ALA A 31 -8.22 11.73 -29.39
C ALA A 31 -7.99 10.86 -28.15
N PHE A 32 -7.29 9.75 -28.31
CA PHE A 32 -6.91 8.86 -27.22
C PHE A 32 -5.53 8.26 -27.43
N ILE A 33 -4.90 7.84 -26.34
CA ILE A 33 -3.64 7.08 -26.35
C ILE A 33 -3.97 5.60 -26.52
N VAL A 34 -3.40 4.95 -27.53
CA VAL A 34 -3.72 3.56 -27.92
C VAL A 34 -3.46 2.58 -26.78
N GLU A 35 -2.35 2.69 -26.09
CA GLU A 35 -2.03 1.84 -24.93
C GLU A 35 -3.10 1.91 -23.82
N LYS A 36 -3.60 3.11 -23.49
CA LYS A 36 -4.66 3.31 -22.49
C LYS A 36 -5.99 2.72 -22.96
N ALA A 37 -6.31 2.81 -24.25
CA ALA A 37 -7.52 2.26 -24.82
C ALA A 37 -7.52 0.72 -24.83
N ILE A 38 -6.37 0.09 -25.10
CA ILE A 38 -6.18 -1.37 -25.03
C ILE A 38 -6.33 -1.84 -23.57
N ASN A 39 -5.68 -1.17 -22.63
CA ASN A 39 -5.76 -1.51 -21.21
C ASN A 39 -7.20 -1.37 -20.68
N ASN A 40 -7.92 -0.33 -21.10
CA ASN A 40 -9.33 -0.14 -20.75
C ASN A 40 -10.22 -1.26 -21.30
N PHE A 41 -9.94 -1.76 -22.52
CA PHE A 41 -10.64 -2.91 -23.08
C PHE A 41 -10.38 -4.18 -22.27
N ILE A 42 -9.12 -4.47 -21.94
CA ILE A 42 -8.71 -5.64 -21.15
C ILE A 42 -9.40 -5.60 -19.77
N THR A 43 -9.36 -4.46 -19.09
CA THR A 43 -9.90 -4.31 -17.73
C THR A 43 -11.44 -4.48 -17.71
N ASN A 44 -12.15 -4.08 -18.76
CA ASN A 44 -13.61 -4.14 -18.82
C ASN A 44 -14.17 -5.43 -19.41
N ASN A 45 -13.39 -6.21 -20.18
CA ASN A 45 -13.85 -7.43 -20.84
C ASN A 45 -13.37 -8.75 -20.23
N VAL A 46 -12.55 -8.72 -19.20
CA VAL A 46 -12.10 -9.93 -18.48
C VAL A 46 -13.25 -10.65 -17.74
N TYR A 47 -14.44 -10.06 -17.73
CA TYR A 47 -15.63 -10.67 -17.10
C TYR A 47 -16.32 -11.76 -17.90
N ASN A 48 -15.87 -12.13 -19.12
CA ASN A 48 -16.63 -13.03 -19.98
C ASN A 48 -15.80 -14.12 -20.68
N ILE A 49 -14.80 -14.67 -20.04
CA ILE A 49 -14.15 -15.90 -20.53
C ILE A 49 -14.49 -17.04 -19.57
N ASN A 50 -15.50 -17.84 -19.98
CA ASN A 50 -15.80 -19.20 -19.60
C ASN A 50 -15.10 -19.72 -18.34
N ASN A 51 -15.78 -19.71 -17.18
CA ASN A 51 -15.51 -20.48 -15.97
C ASN A 51 -14.05 -20.52 -15.43
N ALA A 52 -13.17 -19.69 -15.89
CA ALA A 52 -11.91 -19.45 -15.21
C ALA A 52 -12.16 -18.42 -14.11
N THR A 53 -12.19 -18.90 -12.87
CA THR A 53 -12.22 -18.06 -11.68
C THR A 53 -10.90 -17.31 -11.59
N PHE A 54 -10.75 -16.20 -12.31
CA PHE A 54 -9.67 -15.25 -12.03
C PHE A 54 -10.01 -14.62 -10.69
N LYS A 55 -9.35 -15.07 -9.64
CA LYS A 55 -9.28 -14.29 -8.42
C LYS A 55 -8.59 -12.99 -8.79
N ILE A 56 -9.36 -11.90 -8.87
CA ILE A 56 -8.78 -10.55 -8.85
C ILE A 56 -8.17 -10.46 -7.46
N GLU A 57 -6.88 -10.72 -7.36
CA GLU A 57 -6.15 -10.39 -6.16
C GLU A 57 -6.27 -8.87 -6.01
N LYS A 58 -7.04 -8.46 -5.01
CA LYS A 58 -7.05 -7.05 -4.59
C LYS A 58 -5.59 -6.63 -4.47
N PRO A 59 -5.20 -5.43 -4.95
CA PRO A 59 -3.84 -4.95 -4.76
C PRO A 59 -3.48 -5.13 -3.30
N ILE A 60 -2.48 -5.95 -3.02
CA ILE A 60 -2.04 -6.24 -1.66
C ILE A 60 -1.62 -4.91 -1.08
N ASP A 61 -2.33 -4.44 -0.06
CA ASP A 61 -1.94 -3.24 0.68
C ASP A 61 -0.59 -3.54 1.34
N LYS A 62 0.47 -3.02 0.76
CA LYS A 62 1.84 -3.19 1.26
C LYS A 62 2.18 -2.23 2.40
N THR A 63 1.20 -1.46 2.83
CA THR A 63 1.37 -0.44 3.86
C THR A 63 1.31 -1.06 5.24
N VAL A 64 2.42 -1.04 5.94
CA VAL A 64 2.49 -1.37 7.38
C VAL A 64 2.05 -0.16 8.19
N LYS A 65 1.24 -0.39 9.20
CA LYS A 65 0.75 0.66 10.10
C LYS A 65 1.13 0.34 11.54
N ILE A 66 1.78 1.27 12.21
CA ILE A 66 2.15 1.15 13.62
C ILE A 66 1.48 2.27 14.41
N ASN A 67 0.53 1.93 15.25
CA ASN A 67 -0.14 2.89 16.13
C ASN A 67 0.66 3.10 17.42
N PHE A 68 0.90 4.36 17.76
CA PHE A 68 1.56 4.80 18.99
C PHE A 68 0.51 5.48 19.87
N PRO A 69 -0.14 4.77 20.77
CA PRO A 69 -1.22 5.34 21.58
C PRO A 69 -0.71 6.40 22.55
N VAL A 70 -1.59 7.30 22.94
CA VAL A 70 -1.34 8.22 24.06
C VAL A 70 -1.48 7.43 25.38
N TRP A 71 -0.49 7.57 26.27
CA TRP A 71 -0.55 7.02 27.61
C TRP A 71 -0.70 8.16 28.62
N GLU A 72 -1.72 8.09 29.45
CA GLU A 72 -1.95 9.09 30.49
C GLU A 72 -0.77 9.16 31.46
N GLY A 73 -0.37 10.38 31.82
CA GLY A 73 0.70 10.64 32.78
C GLY A 73 2.12 10.62 32.23
N GLN A 74 2.33 10.47 30.91
CA GLN A 74 3.65 10.43 30.31
C GLN A 74 3.88 11.62 29.37
N MET A 75 4.23 12.78 29.93
CA MET A 75 4.50 14.00 29.15
C MET A 75 5.87 14.02 28.44
N PHE A 76 6.72 13.02 28.65
CA PHE A 76 8.12 13.09 28.19
C PHE A 76 8.46 12.28 26.93
N PHE A 77 7.50 11.53 26.39
CA PHE A 77 7.79 10.57 25.31
C PHE A 77 7.09 10.94 24.00
N ASN A 78 7.51 12.05 23.41
CA ASN A 78 6.78 12.61 22.27
C ASN A 78 7.17 12.03 20.91
N LYS A 79 8.40 11.49 20.74
CA LYS A 79 8.89 11.05 19.44
C LYS A 79 9.15 9.56 19.40
N CYS A 80 8.63 8.95 18.34
CA CYS A 80 8.76 7.55 18.01
C CYS A 80 9.51 7.40 16.69
N PHE A 81 10.42 6.45 16.63
CA PHE A 81 11.29 6.21 15.50
C PHE A 81 11.17 4.75 15.06
N VAL A 82 10.99 4.54 13.78
CA VAL A 82 10.90 3.23 13.13
C VAL A 82 12.14 3.03 12.28
N TYR A 83 12.89 1.97 12.54
CA TYR A 83 14.11 1.65 11.82
C TYR A 83 14.02 0.30 11.13
N ASN A 84 14.62 0.19 9.97
CA ASN A 84 15.01 -1.11 9.44
C ASN A 84 16.18 -1.63 10.29
N ASN A 85 16.01 -2.77 10.95
CA ASN A 85 17.01 -3.29 11.86
C ASN A 85 18.26 -3.85 11.16
N GLU A 86 18.10 -4.35 9.92
CA GLU A 86 19.20 -4.89 9.12
C GLU A 86 20.13 -3.77 8.62
N THR A 87 19.56 -2.69 8.12
CA THR A 87 20.32 -1.58 7.50
C THR A 87 20.61 -0.45 8.47
N GLY A 88 19.89 -0.37 9.60
CA GLY A 88 19.93 0.77 10.52
C GLY A 88 19.23 2.02 9.98
N ALA A 89 18.63 1.97 8.80
CA ALA A 89 17.96 3.11 8.17
C ALA A 89 16.71 3.52 8.93
N LEU A 90 16.52 4.83 9.12
CA LEU A 90 15.28 5.40 9.65
C LEU A 90 14.21 5.35 8.54
N ILE A 91 13.09 4.66 8.81
CA ILE A 91 11.98 4.49 7.87
C ILE A 91 10.89 5.54 8.10
N ALA A 92 10.52 5.74 9.37
CA ALA A 92 9.45 6.66 9.72
C ALA A 92 9.66 7.27 11.11
N THR A 93 9.09 8.43 11.32
CA THR A 93 8.95 9.08 12.63
C THR A 93 7.50 9.48 12.83
N CYS A 94 7.02 9.41 14.06
CA CYS A 94 5.72 9.93 14.43
C CYS A 94 5.74 10.41 15.89
N GLN A 95 4.65 11.05 16.28
CA GLN A 95 4.44 11.47 17.66
C GLN A 95 3.53 10.48 18.37
N GLN A 96 3.54 10.53 19.69
CA GLN A 96 2.59 9.80 20.51
C GLN A 96 1.15 10.24 20.15
N GLY A 97 0.25 9.28 19.97
CA GLY A 97 -1.11 9.50 19.48
C GLY A 97 -1.25 9.32 17.96
N GLU A 98 -0.16 9.25 17.23
CA GLU A 98 -0.18 9.09 15.79
C GLU A 98 0.05 7.64 15.34
N THR A 99 -0.17 7.41 14.05
CA THR A 99 0.12 6.14 13.38
C THR A 99 1.20 6.35 12.35
N ALA A 100 2.34 5.68 12.51
CA ALA A 100 3.35 5.60 11.47
C ALA A 100 2.85 4.67 10.35
N SER A 101 2.95 5.12 9.10
CA SER A 101 2.58 4.36 7.92
C SER A 101 3.73 4.35 6.92
N PHE A 102 4.13 3.17 6.46
CA PHE A 102 5.21 2.99 5.50
C PHE A 102 5.01 1.70 4.70
N SER A 103 5.58 1.60 3.51
CA SER A 103 5.43 0.42 2.66
C SER A 103 6.63 -0.51 2.77
N LEU A 104 6.35 -1.80 2.88
CA LEU A 104 7.36 -2.86 2.77
C LEU A 104 7.15 -3.66 1.49
N GLN A 105 8.24 -4.08 0.85
CA GLN A 105 8.17 -4.95 -0.34
C GLN A 105 8.30 -6.44 0.01
N LYS A 106 8.89 -6.73 1.16
CA LYS A 106 9.11 -8.08 1.71
C LYS A 106 9.10 -8.02 3.23
N ASP A 107 9.07 -9.16 3.86
CA ASP A 107 9.25 -9.30 5.29
C ASP A 107 10.56 -8.66 5.72
N THR A 108 10.48 -7.79 6.70
CA THR A 108 11.61 -6.96 7.15
C THR A 108 11.61 -6.87 8.67
N GLU A 109 12.78 -7.06 9.28
CA GLU A 109 12.93 -6.86 10.72
C GLU A 109 12.93 -5.36 11.03
N ILE A 110 11.91 -4.93 11.76
CA ILE A 110 11.69 -3.54 12.16
C ILE A 110 12.00 -3.36 13.64
N MET A 111 12.71 -2.30 13.95
CA MET A 111 13.06 -1.92 15.32
C MET A 111 12.38 -0.58 15.66
N ILE A 112 11.76 -0.52 16.82
CA ILE A 112 11.14 0.70 17.34
C ILE A 112 12.00 1.29 18.44
N LYS A 113 12.16 2.61 18.42
CA LYS A 113 12.69 3.41 19.52
C LYS A 113 11.69 4.48 19.90
N MET A 114 11.53 4.72 21.17
CA MET A 114 10.82 5.88 21.70
C MET A 114 11.75 6.73 22.55
N GLN A 115 11.64 8.03 22.39
CA GLN A 115 12.41 8.98 23.20
C GLN A 115 12.05 8.79 24.69
N GLY A 116 13.06 8.64 25.53
CA GLY A 116 12.89 8.44 26.98
C GLY A 116 12.42 7.04 27.41
N CYS A 117 12.17 6.13 26.50
CA CYS A 117 11.85 4.74 26.81
C CYS A 117 13.08 3.83 26.74
N PHE A 118 13.07 2.83 27.64
CA PHE A 118 14.04 1.75 27.62
C PHE A 118 13.51 0.59 26.78
N GLY A 119 14.41 -0.07 26.08
CA GLY A 119 14.09 -1.17 25.21
C GLY A 119 13.94 -0.71 23.75
N LYS A 120 14.19 -1.66 22.87
CA LYS A 120 14.12 -1.51 21.42
C LYS A 120 13.42 -2.74 20.89
N PRO A 121 12.07 -2.81 21.02
CA PRO A 121 11.35 -3.97 20.52
C PRO A 121 11.57 -4.11 19.02
N LYS A 122 11.72 -5.35 18.59
CA LYS A 122 11.90 -5.76 17.20
C LYS A 122 10.86 -6.79 16.84
N ASP A 123 10.46 -6.78 15.60
CA ASP A 123 9.61 -7.83 15.03
C ASP A 123 9.80 -7.90 13.51
N ILE A 124 9.52 -9.07 12.93
CA ILE A 124 9.48 -9.23 11.48
C ILE A 124 8.09 -8.82 11.02
N MET A 125 8.02 -7.72 10.28
CA MET A 125 6.78 -7.19 9.74
C MET A 125 6.65 -7.53 8.26
N SER A 126 5.48 -8.06 7.91
CA SER A 126 5.09 -8.33 6.52
C SER A 126 4.35 -7.15 5.91
N PRO A 127 4.37 -7.01 4.57
CA PRO A 127 3.55 -6.03 3.87
C PRO A 127 2.08 -6.11 4.27
N GLY A 128 1.47 -4.99 4.64
CA GLY A 128 0.07 -4.91 5.07
C GLY A 128 -0.18 -5.13 6.57
N ASP A 129 0.82 -5.50 7.34
CA ASP A 129 0.70 -5.75 8.78
C ASP A 129 0.30 -4.49 9.56
N ARG A 130 -0.40 -4.72 10.67
CA ARG A 130 -0.76 -3.67 11.62
C ARG A 130 -0.24 -4.00 13.00
N TYR A 131 0.33 -2.99 13.63
CA TYR A 131 0.91 -3.11 14.97
C TYR A 131 0.43 -1.99 15.88
N LYS A 132 0.47 -2.28 17.17
CA LYS A 132 0.29 -1.30 18.24
C LYS A 132 1.49 -1.34 19.16
N VAL A 133 2.03 -0.20 19.52
CA VAL A 133 3.04 -0.10 20.56
C VAL A 133 2.33 -0.09 21.90
N GLY A 134 2.72 -1.00 22.77
CA GLY A 134 2.27 -1.05 24.15
C GLY A 134 3.37 -0.61 25.10
N PHE A 135 2.97 -0.28 26.32
CA PHE A 135 3.87 0.10 27.40
C PHE A 135 3.75 -0.87 28.57
N ARG A 136 4.88 -1.32 29.07
CA ARG A 136 4.98 -2.05 30.34
C ARG A 136 5.78 -1.19 31.29
N GLY A 137 5.36 -1.08 32.53
CA GLY A 137 5.93 -0.23 33.56
C GLY A 137 7.47 -0.07 33.48
N PHE A 138 8.02 0.96 34.10
CA PHE A 138 9.44 1.34 34.07
C PHE A 138 10.01 1.71 32.67
N GLY A 139 9.20 2.32 31.80
CA GLY A 139 9.69 2.82 30.51
C GLY A 139 9.93 1.74 29.45
N LYS A 140 9.48 0.50 29.66
CA LYS A 140 9.61 -0.57 28.65
C LYS A 140 8.47 -0.54 27.66
N ILE A 141 8.79 -0.51 26.37
CA ILE A 141 7.83 -0.64 25.27
C ILE A 141 7.86 -2.05 24.66
N TYR A 142 6.76 -2.45 24.05
CA TYR A 142 6.64 -3.68 23.28
C TYR A 142 5.80 -3.48 22.04
N LEU A 143 5.93 -4.36 21.06
CA LEU A 143 5.08 -4.42 19.87
C LEU A 143 4.03 -5.51 20.05
N ALA A 144 2.81 -5.22 19.61
CA ALA A 144 1.73 -6.19 19.50
C ALA A 144 1.17 -6.13 18.09
N LYS A 145 1.16 -7.26 17.39
CA LYS A 145 0.48 -7.38 16.10
C LYS A 145 -1.02 -7.28 16.34
N VAL A 146 -1.68 -6.49 15.53
CA VAL A 146 -3.14 -6.33 15.56
C VAL A 146 -3.70 -7.11 14.38
N ASP A 147 -4.29 -8.27 14.65
CA ASP A 147 -4.98 -9.03 13.62
C ASP A 147 -6.15 -8.21 13.11
N GLY A 148 -6.11 -7.91 11.82
CA GLY A 148 -7.14 -7.10 11.19
C GLY A 148 -8.48 -7.83 11.20
N VAL A 149 -9.43 -7.37 11.98
CA VAL A 149 -10.84 -7.60 11.68
C VAL A 149 -11.20 -6.63 10.57
N VAL A 150 -11.65 -7.19 9.46
CA VAL A 150 -12.21 -6.54 8.27
C VAL A 150 -13.44 -5.72 8.64
#